data_a08d14fa5e729e6cee11c8d0c1d5abd6
#
_entry.id   a08d14fa5e729e6cee11c8d0c1d5abd6
#
_cell.length_a   1.000
_cell.length_b   1.000
_cell.length_c   1.000
_cell.angle_alpha   90.00
_cell.angle_beta   90.00
_cell.angle_gamma   90.00
#
_symmetry.space_group_name_H-M   'P 1'
#
loop_
_entity.id
_entity.type
_entity.pdbx_description
1 polymer ?
#
loop_
_entity_poly.entity_id
_entity_poly.type
_entity_poly.pdbx_seq_one_letter_code
_entity_poly.pdbx_strand_id
1 'polypeptide(L)'
;MSVFDRLAGQEDVVTQLRAAARAARAMIVAADGTSTTGGTVAPAQQSESTSVGAPTSTLTSAGKTGKASAEMTHAWLFTGPPGSGRSVAARCFAAALQCDNADEPGCGTCDSCRAVMEDRHPDVTVVRPEGLTISVKEIRGIVTRASTFPATGHWQIVIIEDADRLTEQAGNALLKAVEEPPSHTVFILCAPSDDPQDIMLTLRSRTRHVYIRMPLSLI
;
A
#
# COMPACT_ATOMS: atom_id res chain seq x y z
N MET A 1 16.75 16.33 1.07
CA MET A 1 17.13 15.18 0.21
C MET A 1 15.99 14.19 0.26
N SER A 2 15.30 13.94 -0.85
CA SER A 2 14.15 13.02 -0.90
C SER A 2 14.61 11.57 -0.75
N VAL A 3 13.75 10.69 -0.19
CA VAL A 3 14.04 9.23 -0.17
C VAL A 3 14.23 8.68 -1.58
N PHE A 4 13.59 9.29 -2.58
CA PHE A 4 13.63 8.88 -3.97
C PHE A 4 14.96 9.22 -4.68
N ASP A 5 15.81 10.07 -4.10
CA ASP A 5 17.16 10.36 -4.63
C ASP A 5 18.04 9.10 -4.67
N ARG A 6 17.65 8.05 -3.93
CA ARG A 6 18.29 6.73 -3.96
C ARG A 6 17.96 5.91 -5.20
N LEU A 7 16.96 6.33 -6.00
CA LEU A 7 16.49 5.64 -7.20
C LEU A 7 17.04 6.33 -8.46
N ALA A 8 18.36 6.41 -8.57
CA ALA A 8 19.02 7.04 -9.70
C ALA A 8 18.63 6.37 -11.03
N GLY A 9 18.27 7.16 -12.05
CA GLY A 9 17.89 6.65 -13.37
C GLY A 9 16.51 5.98 -13.44
N GLN A 10 15.63 6.24 -12.43
CA GLN A 10 14.30 5.66 -12.33
C GLN A 10 13.19 6.75 -12.30
N GLU A 11 13.34 7.80 -13.09
CA GLU A 11 12.49 8.99 -13.04
C GLU A 11 11.00 8.66 -13.24
N ASP A 12 10.69 7.73 -14.16
CA ASP A 12 9.33 7.27 -14.43
C ASP A 12 8.73 6.58 -13.20
N VAL A 13 9.52 5.70 -12.56
CA VAL A 13 9.13 4.99 -11.35
C VAL A 13 8.90 5.98 -10.20
N VAL A 14 9.84 6.91 -9.99
CA VAL A 14 9.73 7.95 -8.95
C VAL A 14 8.46 8.78 -9.15
N THR A 15 8.17 9.19 -10.39
CA THR A 15 6.97 9.95 -10.72
C THR A 15 5.70 9.17 -10.38
N GLN A 16 5.65 7.88 -10.76
CA GLN A 16 4.53 7.00 -10.46
C GLN A 16 4.33 6.79 -8.96
N LEU A 17 5.40 6.53 -8.20
CA LEU A 17 5.33 6.29 -6.77
C LEU A 17 4.96 7.55 -5.98
N ARG A 18 5.46 8.72 -6.38
CA ARG A 18 5.04 10.01 -5.80
C ARG A 18 3.58 10.30 -6.06
N ALA A 19 3.07 10.05 -7.26
CA ALA A 19 1.66 10.23 -7.58
C ALA A 19 0.78 9.32 -6.71
N ALA A 20 1.16 8.06 -6.56
CA ALA A 20 0.46 7.12 -5.70
C ALA A 20 0.47 7.54 -4.21
N ALA A 21 1.61 8.02 -3.70
CA ALA A 21 1.71 8.49 -2.32
C ALA A 21 0.85 9.75 -2.06
N ARG A 22 0.78 10.68 -3.00
CA ARG A 22 -0.14 11.83 -2.94
C ARG A 22 -1.59 11.40 -2.94
N ALA A 23 -1.95 10.44 -3.79
CA ALA A 23 -3.30 9.88 -3.85
C ALA A 23 -3.67 9.18 -2.53
N ALA A 24 -2.75 8.39 -1.96
CA ALA A 24 -2.92 7.75 -0.66
C ALA A 24 -3.18 8.77 0.45
N ARG A 25 -2.45 9.88 0.46
CA ARG A 25 -2.64 10.97 1.43
C ARG A 25 -4.00 11.62 1.29
N ALA A 26 -4.46 11.87 0.06
CA ALA A 26 -5.77 12.45 -0.20
C ALA A 26 -6.92 11.54 0.31
N MET A 27 -6.73 10.21 0.26
CA MET A 27 -7.70 9.25 0.80
C MET A 27 -7.82 9.35 2.32
N ILE A 28 -6.70 9.54 3.03
CA ILE A 28 -6.69 9.69 4.50
C ILE A 28 -7.40 10.98 4.90
N VAL A 29 -7.04 12.10 4.29
CA VAL A 29 -7.66 13.42 4.58
C VAL A 29 -9.16 13.40 4.32
N ALA A 30 -9.61 12.71 3.28
CA ALA A 30 -11.04 12.55 2.98
C ALA A 30 -11.76 11.70 4.03
N ALA A 31 -11.10 10.70 4.61
CA ALA A 31 -11.67 9.86 5.66
C ALA A 31 -11.80 10.63 6.99
N ASP A 32 -10.80 11.42 7.34
CA ASP A 32 -10.80 12.25 8.57
C ASP A 32 -11.82 13.40 8.51
N GLY A 33 -12.03 13.98 7.31
CA GLY A 33 -12.96 15.08 7.10
C GLY A 33 -14.46 14.71 7.25
N THR A 34 -14.79 13.42 7.27
CA THR A 34 -16.17 12.93 7.46
C THR A 34 -16.57 12.76 8.92
N SER A 35 -15.64 12.90 9.87
CA SER A 35 -15.88 12.68 11.30
C SER A 35 -16.25 13.93 12.10
N THR A 36 -16.37 15.12 11.46
CA THR A 36 -16.64 16.37 12.16
C THR A 36 -18.00 16.95 11.78
N THR A 37 -19.10 16.31 12.19
CA THR A 37 -20.39 17.00 12.36
C THR A 37 -21.17 16.37 13.51
N GLY A 38 -21.02 17.00 14.70
CA GLY A 38 -22.05 17.26 15.69
C GLY A 38 -22.96 16.13 16.15
N GLY A 39 -22.56 15.43 17.19
CA GLY A 39 -23.48 14.74 18.05
C GLY A 39 -24.04 15.65 19.12
N THR A 40 -25.17 16.31 18.89
CA THR A 40 -26.00 16.87 19.96
C THR A 40 -27.05 15.81 20.29
N VAL A 41 -26.96 15.30 21.50
CA VAL A 41 -27.94 14.37 22.08
C VAL A 41 -29.19 15.14 22.50
N ALA A 42 -30.37 14.71 22.06
CA ALA A 42 -31.64 14.96 22.74
C ALA A 42 -32.64 13.82 22.44
N PRO A 43 -33.58 13.51 23.34
CA PRO A 43 -34.09 12.15 23.51
C PRO A 43 -35.37 11.81 22.76
N ALA A 44 -35.65 10.52 22.75
CA ALA A 44 -36.72 9.77 22.14
C ALA A 44 -38.13 10.37 22.21
N GLN A 45 -38.89 10.21 21.12
CA GLN A 45 -40.32 9.86 21.17
C GLN A 45 -40.71 9.00 19.97
N GLN A 46 -41.42 7.92 20.25
CA GLN A 46 -42.00 6.97 19.32
C GLN A 46 -43.24 7.55 18.61
N SER A 47 -43.44 7.23 17.34
CA SER A 47 -44.75 6.91 16.80
C SER A 47 -44.65 6.30 15.39
N GLU A 48 -45.33 5.19 15.21
CA GLU A 48 -45.55 4.44 13.98
C GLU A 48 -46.30 5.25 12.94
N SER A 49 -45.99 5.05 11.66
CA SER A 49 -47.01 4.71 10.64
C SER A 49 -46.41 4.52 9.26
N THR A 50 -46.88 3.48 8.63
CA THR A 50 -46.73 2.94 7.28
C THR A 50 -46.92 3.96 6.16
N SER A 51 -46.04 3.95 5.12
CA SER A 51 -46.53 3.96 3.73
C SER A 51 -45.41 3.74 2.71
N VAL A 52 -45.75 2.97 1.70
CA VAL A 52 -45.01 2.55 0.50
C VAL A 52 -44.77 3.76 -0.42
N GLY A 53 -43.55 3.84 -0.99
CA GLY A 53 -43.25 4.79 -2.03
C GLY A 53 -41.80 4.71 -2.47
N ALA A 54 -41.52 4.02 -3.59
CA ALA A 54 -40.26 4.19 -4.30
C ALA A 54 -40.21 5.56 -4.97
N PRO A 55 -39.05 6.19 -4.93
CA PRO A 55 -38.65 6.91 -6.12
C PRO A 55 -37.19 6.85 -6.48
N THR A 56 -36.97 6.65 -7.72
CA THR A 56 -36.12 7.40 -8.66
C THR A 56 -34.78 7.90 -8.13
N SER A 57 -33.76 7.28 -8.68
CA SER A 57 -32.38 7.72 -8.78
C SER A 57 -32.19 9.21 -9.01
N THR A 58 -31.37 9.85 -8.22
CA THR A 58 -30.64 11.05 -8.62
C THR A 58 -29.14 10.82 -8.36
N LEU A 59 -28.44 10.51 -9.43
CA LEU A 59 -27.00 10.55 -9.56
C LEU A 59 -26.55 12.00 -9.51
N THR A 60 -25.80 12.42 -8.52
CA THR A 60 -24.95 13.60 -8.66
C THR A 60 -23.80 13.58 -7.63
N SER A 61 -22.60 13.83 -8.16
CA SER A 61 -21.29 14.07 -7.53
C SER A 61 -20.38 12.86 -7.28
N ALA A 62 -20.07 12.10 -8.31
CA ALA A 62 -18.87 11.28 -8.38
C ALA A 62 -17.80 12.00 -9.23
N GLY A 63 -17.13 13.02 -8.67
CA GLY A 63 -16.24 13.86 -9.49
C GLY A 63 -14.80 14.01 -9.03
N LYS A 64 -14.42 13.64 -7.80
CA LYS A 64 -13.02 13.83 -7.33
C LYS A 64 -12.38 12.62 -6.66
N THR A 65 -13.13 11.70 -6.10
CA THR A 65 -12.59 10.50 -5.45
C THR A 65 -12.13 9.43 -6.44
N GLY A 66 -12.69 9.36 -7.64
CA GLY A 66 -12.36 8.32 -8.63
C GLY A 66 -10.94 8.37 -9.18
N LYS A 67 -10.33 9.56 -9.32
CA LYS A 67 -8.97 9.70 -9.88
C LYS A 67 -7.90 9.33 -8.85
N ALA A 68 -8.07 9.71 -7.60
CA ALA A 68 -7.15 9.35 -6.52
C ALA A 68 -7.15 7.83 -6.27
N SER A 69 -8.32 7.19 -6.33
CA SER A 69 -8.46 5.74 -6.19
C SER A 69 -7.81 4.96 -7.35
N ALA A 70 -7.72 5.53 -8.54
CA ALA A 70 -7.04 4.90 -9.68
C ALA A 70 -5.50 4.98 -9.59
N GLU A 71 -4.95 5.96 -8.88
CA GLU A 71 -3.51 6.14 -8.70
C GLU A 71 -2.96 5.33 -7.53
N MET A 72 -3.75 5.09 -6.47
CA MET A 72 -3.37 4.28 -5.32
C MET A 72 -4.07 2.92 -5.35
N THR A 73 -3.32 1.86 -5.08
CA THR A 73 -3.82 0.49 -4.93
C THR A 73 -3.20 -0.14 -3.68
N HIS A 74 -3.89 -1.11 -3.10
CA HIS A 74 -3.45 -1.82 -1.90
C HIS A 74 -2.35 -2.87 -2.14
N ALA A 75 -2.08 -3.22 -3.40
CA ALA A 75 -1.08 -4.24 -3.72
C ALA A 75 -0.21 -3.81 -4.91
N TRP A 76 1.11 -3.94 -4.72
CA TRP A 76 2.14 -3.55 -5.68
C TRP A 76 3.09 -4.71 -5.92
N LEU A 77 3.55 -4.87 -7.17
CA LEU A 77 4.56 -5.82 -7.57
C LEU A 77 5.74 -5.07 -8.19
N PHE A 78 6.87 -5.09 -7.51
CA PHE A 78 8.13 -4.49 -7.98
C PHE A 78 9.00 -5.58 -8.57
N THR A 79 9.26 -5.52 -9.86
CA THR A 79 10.12 -6.48 -10.56
C THR A 79 11.36 -5.81 -11.11
N GLY A 80 12.35 -6.62 -11.39
CA GLY A 80 13.62 -6.20 -11.97
C GLY A 80 14.73 -7.19 -11.64
N PRO A 81 15.85 -7.17 -12.38
CA PRO A 81 16.94 -8.12 -12.14
C PRO A 81 17.56 -7.95 -10.74
N PRO A 82 18.25 -8.97 -10.22
CA PRO A 82 19.01 -8.85 -8.98
C PRO A 82 19.94 -7.64 -9.02
N GLY A 83 19.95 -6.85 -7.93
CA GLY A 83 20.75 -5.61 -7.87
C GLY A 83 20.08 -4.36 -8.48
N SER A 84 18.89 -4.47 -9.09
CA SER A 84 18.17 -3.30 -9.64
C SER A 84 17.66 -2.31 -8.59
N GLY A 85 17.63 -2.67 -7.31
CA GLY A 85 17.16 -1.80 -6.23
C GLY A 85 15.67 -1.93 -5.89
N ARG A 86 15.03 -3.05 -6.20
CA ARG A 86 13.61 -3.35 -5.86
C ARG A 86 13.28 -3.07 -4.40
N SER A 87 14.07 -3.65 -3.47
CA SER A 87 13.89 -3.47 -2.03
C SER A 87 14.10 -2.02 -1.60
N VAL A 88 15.02 -1.30 -2.24
CA VAL A 88 15.22 0.14 -2.01
C VAL A 88 14.01 0.92 -2.48
N ALA A 89 13.48 0.62 -3.68
CA ALA A 89 12.29 1.27 -4.21
C ALA A 89 11.06 1.00 -3.31
N ALA A 90 10.90 -0.22 -2.81
CA ALA A 90 9.84 -0.59 -1.88
C ALA A 90 9.92 0.23 -0.58
N ARG A 91 11.11 0.38 0.02
CA ARG A 91 11.31 1.21 1.21
C ARG A 91 11.09 2.70 0.93
N CYS A 92 11.56 3.21 -0.21
CA CYS A 92 11.31 4.60 -0.60
C CYS A 92 9.81 4.87 -0.75
N PHE A 93 9.06 3.93 -1.34
CA PHE A 93 7.62 4.06 -1.47
C PHE A 93 6.92 3.96 -0.11
N ALA A 94 7.30 3.01 0.75
CA ALA A 94 6.78 2.91 2.11
C ALA A 94 7.06 4.19 2.92
N ALA A 95 8.26 4.76 2.81
CA ALA A 95 8.60 6.02 3.45
C ALA A 95 7.75 7.19 2.94
N ALA A 96 7.42 7.20 1.64
CA ALA A 96 6.55 8.22 1.08
C ALA A 96 5.08 8.08 1.55
N LEU A 97 4.59 6.84 1.73
CA LEU A 97 3.25 6.57 2.28
C LEU A 97 3.13 6.98 3.75
N GLN A 98 4.21 6.85 4.54
CA GLN A 98 4.27 7.23 5.96
C GLN A 98 4.73 8.66 6.19
N CYS A 99 5.06 9.40 5.14
CA CYS A 99 5.66 10.72 5.26
C CYS A 99 4.71 11.74 5.90
N ASP A 100 5.20 12.50 6.90
CA ASP A 100 4.42 13.54 7.56
C ASP A 100 4.26 14.80 6.70
N ASN A 101 5.15 14.99 5.72
CA ASN A 101 5.07 16.11 4.78
C ASN A 101 4.01 15.84 3.70
N ALA A 102 2.91 16.59 3.76
CA ALA A 102 1.79 16.43 2.84
C ALA A 102 2.11 16.94 1.41
N ASP A 103 2.93 17.98 1.29
CA ASP A 103 3.24 18.63 0.01
C ASP A 103 4.25 17.80 -0.80
N GLU A 104 5.21 17.21 -0.10
CA GLU A 104 6.28 16.41 -0.73
C GLU A 104 6.42 15.04 -0.04
N PRO A 105 5.58 14.04 -0.39
CA PRO A 105 5.69 12.70 0.16
C PRO A 105 7.06 12.08 -0.12
N GLY A 106 7.68 11.53 0.94
CA GLY A 106 9.04 10.98 0.85
C GLY A 106 10.13 12.04 1.01
N CYS A 107 9.91 13.04 1.84
CA CYS A 107 10.86 14.14 2.09
C CYS A 107 12.24 13.65 2.60
N GLY A 108 12.33 12.47 3.24
CA GLY A 108 13.59 11.88 3.74
C GLY A 108 14.13 12.53 5.02
N THR A 109 13.48 13.55 5.53
CA THR A 109 13.93 14.34 6.71
C THR A 109 13.05 14.18 7.94
N CYS A 110 11.76 13.87 7.77
CA CYS A 110 10.86 13.59 8.90
C CYS A 110 11.19 12.27 9.60
N ASP A 111 10.73 12.13 10.83
CA ASP A 111 11.00 10.96 11.67
C ASP A 111 10.43 9.67 11.06
N SER A 112 9.24 9.74 10.48
CA SER A 112 8.61 8.62 9.79
C SER A 112 9.42 8.14 8.60
N CYS A 113 9.90 9.04 7.72
CA CYS A 113 10.77 8.67 6.60
C CYS A 113 12.07 8.01 7.09
N ARG A 114 12.72 8.56 8.13
CA ARG A 114 13.95 7.99 8.68
C ARG A 114 13.71 6.62 9.29
N ALA A 115 12.66 6.48 10.10
CA ALA A 115 12.31 5.22 10.74
C ALA A 115 12.07 4.10 9.71
N VAL A 116 11.35 4.40 8.60
CA VAL A 116 11.13 3.43 7.52
C VAL A 116 12.43 3.05 6.83
N MET A 117 13.28 4.03 6.50
CA MET A 117 14.54 3.77 5.78
C MET A 117 15.56 2.99 6.62
N GLU A 118 15.41 2.99 7.96
CA GLU A 118 16.22 2.26 8.92
C GLU A 118 15.55 0.96 9.42
N ASP A 119 14.46 0.52 8.78
CA ASP A 119 13.69 -0.68 9.13
C ASP A 119 13.17 -0.67 10.59
N ARG A 120 12.83 0.53 11.16
CA ARG A 120 12.42 0.72 12.55
C ARG A 120 10.98 1.22 12.73
N HIS A 121 10.26 1.47 11.64
CA HIS A 121 8.89 1.97 11.73
C HIS A 121 7.92 0.86 12.18
N PRO A 122 7.11 1.07 13.24
CA PRO A 122 6.27 0.00 13.81
C PRO A 122 5.20 -0.51 12.85
N ASP A 123 4.70 0.34 11.95
CA ASP A 123 3.65 0.00 11.00
C ASP A 123 4.21 -0.46 9.63
N VAL A 124 5.52 -0.68 9.52
CA VAL A 124 6.15 -1.21 8.31
C VAL A 124 6.85 -2.53 8.64
N THR A 125 6.34 -3.60 8.08
CA THR A 125 6.90 -4.94 8.24
C THR A 125 7.65 -5.34 6.98
N VAL A 126 8.96 -5.58 7.11
CA VAL A 126 9.79 -6.12 6.03
C VAL A 126 9.98 -7.61 6.25
N VAL A 127 9.51 -8.42 5.30
CA VAL A 127 9.61 -9.87 5.30
C VAL A 127 10.79 -10.26 4.44
N ARG A 128 11.78 -10.88 5.07
CA ARG A 128 12.94 -11.49 4.41
C ARG A 128 12.91 -12.98 4.67
N PRO A 129 13.05 -13.82 3.65
CA PRO A 129 13.08 -15.25 3.88
C PRO A 129 14.32 -15.61 4.73
N GLU A 130 14.12 -16.27 5.87
CA GLU A 130 15.20 -16.80 6.69
C GLU A 130 15.83 -18.08 6.09
N GLY A 131 15.14 -18.69 5.12
CA GLY A 131 15.52 -19.91 4.43
C GLY A 131 15.32 -19.83 2.92
N LEU A 132 15.10 -20.99 2.30
CA LEU A 132 14.90 -21.09 0.87
C LEU A 132 13.49 -20.67 0.44
N THR A 133 12.52 -20.71 1.34
CA THR A 133 11.11 -20.42 1.04
C THR A 133 10.44 -19.65 2.16
N ILE A 134 9.40 -18.87 1.81
CA ILE A 134 8.51 -18.19 2.75
C ILE A 134 7.29 -19.08 2.98
N SER A 135 7.07 -19.48 4.23
CA SER A 135 6.01 -20.43 4.60
C SER A 135 4.64 -19.78 4.74
N VAL A 136 3.59 -20.59 4.61
CA VAL A 136 2.21 -20.15 4.84
C VAL A 136 1.98 -19.65 6.27
N LYS A 137 2.70 -20.21 7.26
CA LYS A 137 2.59 -19.80 8.67
C LYS A 137 3.09 -18.36 8.87
N GLU A 138 4.22 -18.02 8.24
CA GLU A 138 4.77 -16.65 8.27
C GLU A 138 3.79 -15.66 7.63
N ILE A 139 3.29 -15.95 6.42
CA ILE A 139 2.37 -15.07 5.72
C ILE A 139 1.08 -14.86 6.53
N ARG A 140 0.49 -15.92 7.10
CA ARG A 140 -0.70 -15.78 7.94
C ARG A 140 -0.45 -14.89 9.17
N GLY A 141 0.69 -15.04 9.83
CA GLY A 141 1.08 -14.19 10.96
C GLY A 141 1.23 -12.71 10.55
N ILE A 142 1.80 -12.47 9.37
CA ILE A 142 1.98 -11.12 8.81
C ILE A 142 0.65 -10.50 8.42
N VAL A 143 -0.22 -11.24 7.71
CA VAL A 143 -1.56 -10.78 7.33
C VAL A 143 -2.40 -10.44 8.56
N THR A 144 -2.33 -11.26 9.62
CA THR A 144 -3.04 -10.98 10.88
C THR A 144 -2.56 -9.68 11.51
N ARG A 145 -1.25 -9.40 11.55
CA ARG A 145 -0.72 -8.11 12.04
C ARG A 145 -1.11 -6.95 11.14
N ALA A 146 -1.05 -7.13 9.82
CA ALA A 146 -1.42 -6.11 8.86
C ALA A 146 -2.92 -5.76 8.89
N SER A 147 -3.75 -6.62 9.49
CA SER A 147 -5.19 -6.36 9.66
C SER A 147 -5.51 -5.42 10.82
N THR A 148 -4.50 -5.01 11.62
CA THR A 148 -4.69 -4.02 12.67
C THR A 148 -4.55 -2.60 12.09
N PHE A 149 -5.18 -1.62 12.77
CA PHE A 149 -4.97 -0.22 12.39
C PHE A 149 -3.52 0.19 12.63
N PRO A 150 -2.98 1.14 11.83
CA PRO A 150 -1.66 1.71 12.07
C PRO A 150 -1.55 2.28 13.48
N ALA A 151 -0.41 2.07 14.14
CA ALA A 151 -0.18 2.52 15.51
C ALA A 151 0.30 3.97 15.57
N THR A 152 1.15 4.39 14.64
CA THR A 152 1.78 5.71 14.61
C THR A 152 1.73 6.35 13.22
N GLY A 153 1.69 5.54 12.18
CA GLY A 153 1.70 6.01 10.78
C GLY A 153 0.30 6.11 10.18
N HIS A 154 0.28 6.23 8.88
CA HIS A 154 -0.95 6.35 8.10
C HIS A 154 -1.42 5.01 7.51
N TRP A 155 -0.48 4.09 7.30
CA TRP A 155 -0.70 2.82 6.62
C TRP A 155 0.01 1.68 7.34
N GLN A 156 -0.63 0.52 7.39
CA GLN A 156 0.06 -0.74 7.64
C GLN A 156 0.72 -1.19 6.33
N ILE A 157 2.05 -1.29 6.30
CA ILE A 157 2.78 -1.63 5.09
C ILE A 157 3.52 -2.94 5.28
N VAL A 158 3.31 -3.86 4.33
CA VAL A 158 4.02 -5.14 4.29
C VAL A 158 4.87 -5.18 3.03
N ILE A 159 6.18 -5.22 3.20
CA ILE A 159 7.14 -5.41 2.12
C ILE A 159 7.60 -6.86 2.15
N ILE A 160 7.37 -7.62 1.08
CA ILE A 160 7.86 -8.98 0.93
C ILE A 160 9.02 -8.97 -0.06
N GLU A 161 10.24 -9.09 0.48
CA GLU A 161 11.44 -9.25 -0.33
C GLU A 161 11.52 -10.71 -0.82
N ASP A 162 11.95 -10.91 -2.06
CA ASP A 162 12.03 -12.22 -2.72
C ASP A 162 10.68 -12.98 -2.70
N ALA A 163 9.62 -12.34 -3.22
CA ALA A 163 8.28 -12.92 -3.31
C ALA A 163 8.21 -14.16 -4.23
N ASP A 164 9.23 -14.38 -5.06
CA ASP A 164 9.47 -15.61 -5.83
C ASP A 164 9.71 -16.83 -4.93
N ARG A 165 10.05 -16.62 -3.66
CA ARG A 165 10.25 -17.69 -2.67
C ARG A 165 9.00 -18.05 -1.88
N LEU A 166 7.85 -17.46 -2.20
CA LEU A 166 6.58 -17.84 -1.60
C LEU A 166 6.22 -19.28 -1.98
N THR A 167 5.92 -20.12 -1.00
CA THR A 167 5.30 -21.42 -1.30
C THR A 167 3.90 -21.17 -1.90
N GLU A 168 3.38 -22.11 -2.71
CA GLU A 168 2.05 -22.00 -3.30
C GLU A 168 0.97 -21.70 -2.24
N GLN A 169 1.04 -22.37 -1.09
CA GLN A 169 0.12 -22.16 0.02
C GLN A 169 0.26 -20.76 0.64
N ALA A 170 1.48 -20.24 0.72
CA ALA A 170 1.76 -18.88 1.20
C ALA A 170 1.20 -17.83 0.22
N GLY A 171 1.40 -18.03 -1.08
CA GLY A 171 0.84 -17.20 -2.13
C GLY A 171 -0.70 -17.17 -2.09
N ASN A 172 -1.34 -18.32 -1.92
CA ASN A 172 -2.80 -18.42 -1.77
C ASN A 172 -3.33 -17.74 -0.50
N ALA A 173 -2.56 -17.79 0.60
CA ALA A 173 -2.92 -17.06 1.83
C ALA A 173 -2.81 -15.55 1.66
N LEU A 174 -1.78 -15.08 0.94
CA LEU A 174 -1.59 -13.67 0.61
C LEU A 174 -2.65 -13.16 -0.38
N LEU A 175 -3.04 -13.99 -1.35
CA LEU A 175 -4.05 -13.64 -2.35
C LEU A 175 -5.35 -13.18 -1.72
N LYS A 176 -5.82 -13.84 -0.66
CA LYS A 176 -7.02 -13.44 0.08
C LYS A 176 -6.90 -12.03 0.67
N ALA A 177 -5.73 -11.70 1.22
CA ALA A 177 -5.49 -10.38 1.80
C ALA A 177 -5.32 -9.29 0.73
N VAL A 178 -4.92 -9.66 -0.49
CA VAL A 178 -4.82 -8.76 -1.64
C VAL A 178 -6.18 -8.52 -2.29
N GLU A 179 -7.05 -9.53 -2.31
CA GLU A 179 -8.44 -9.43 -2.83
C GLU A 179 -9.36 -8.63 -1.91
N GLU A 180 -9.23 -8.86 -0.61
CA GLU A 180 -10.01 -8.19 0.42
C GLU A 180 -9.05 -7.50 1.41
N PRO A 181 -8.38 -6.41 0.97
CA PRO A 181 -7.36 -5.77 1.80
C PRO A 181 -8.00 -5.16 3.05
N PRO A 182 -7.35 -5.35 4.22
CA PRO A 182 -7.75 -4.62 5.42
C PRO A 182 -7.63 -3.11 5.18
N SER A 183 -8.46 -2.34 5.86
CA SER A 183 -8.40 -0.87 5.79
C SER A 183 -7.00 -0.37 6.13
N HIS A 184 -6.51 0.61 5.37
CA HIS A 184 -5.19 1.22 5.57
C HIS A 184 -4.00 0.24 5.45
N THR A 185 -4.13 -0.83 4.66
CA THR A 185 -3.05 -1.79 4.44
C THR A 185 -2.53 -1.74 3.01
N VAL A 186 -1.21 -1.79 2.85
CA VAL A 186 -0.54 -1.84 1.54
C VAL A 186 0.47 -2.99 1.52
N PHE A 187 0.36 -3.84 0.52
CA PHE A 187 1.30 -4.93 0.25
C PHE A 187 2.23 -4.53 -0.90
N ILE A 188 3.54 -4.70 -0.70
CA ILE A 188 4.57 -4.46 -1.72
C ILE A 188 5.37 -5.74 -1.88
N LEU A 189 5.23 -6.39 -3.03
CA LEU A 189 5.93 -7.63 -3.39
C LEU A 189 7.14 -7.28 -4.25
N CYS A 190 8.29 -7.86 -3.96
CA CYS A 190 9.49 -7.73 -4.78
C CYS A 190 9.83 -9.09 -5.38
N ALA A 191 9.92 -9.19 -6.71
CA ALA A 191 10.27 -10.41 -7.42
C ALA A 191 11.28 -10.15 -8.54
N PRO A 192 12.10 -11.13 -8.96
CA PRO A 192 13.08 -10.95 -10.05
C PRO A 192 12.41 -10.56 -11.36
N SER A 193 11.28 -11.16 -11.66
CA SER A 193 10.48 -10.89 -12.85
C SER A 193 8.99 -11.04 -12.57
N ASP A 194 8.17 -10.83 -13.57
CA ASP A 194 6.73 -11.05 -13.54
C ASP A 194 6.36 -12.39 -14.23
N ASP A 195 7.36 -13.26 -14.44
CA ASP A 195 7.15 -14.60 -14.99
C ASP A 195 6.30 -15.46 -14.03
N PRO A 196 5.41 -16.32 -14.54
CA PRO A 196 4.63 -17.26 -13.72
C PRO A 196 5.48 -18.22 -12.85
N GLN A 197 6.76 -18.39 -13.17
CA GLN A 197 7.71 -19.16 -12.34
C GLN A 197 8.16 -18.40 -11.11
N ASP A 198 8.25 -17.07 -11.19
CA ASP A 198 8.70 -16.19 -10.10
C ASP A 198 7.53 -15.67 -9.26
N ILE A 199 6.38 -15.46 -9.87
CA ILE A 199 5.19 -14.95 -9.15
C ILE A 199 3.90 -15.58 -9.69
N MET A 200 3.02 -15.98 -8.80
CA MET A 200 1.73 -16.55 -9.18
C MET A 200 0.93 -15.58 -10.05
N LEU A 201 0.42 -16.06 -11.17
CA LEU A 201 -0.37 -15.27 -12.13
C LEU A 201 -1.58 -14.60 -11.46
N THR A 202 -2.17 -15.24 -10.47
CA THR A 202 -3.30 -14.72 -9.67
C THR A 202 -2.90 -13.50 -8.81
N LEU A 203 -1.70 -13.50 -8.20
CA LEU A 203 -1.16 -12.35 -7.49
C LEU A 203 -0.79 -11.23 -8.45
N ARG A 204 -0.09 -11.56 -9.56
CA ARG A 204 0.28 -10.59 -10.60
C ARG A 204 -0.93 -9.83 -11.13
N SER A 205 -2.03 -10.51 -11.40
CA SER A 205 -3.24 -9.89 -11.98
C SER A 205 -3.95 -8.91 -11.03
N ARG A 206 -3.65 -8.95 -9.72
CA ARG A 206 -4.25 -8.12 -8.67
C ARG A 206 -3.30 -7.07 -8.10
N THR A 207 -2.07 -7.04 -8.61
CA THR A 207 -1.04 -6.10 -8.18
C THR A 207 -0.76 -5.06 -9.26
N ARG A 208 -0.45 -3.84 -8.85
CA ARG A 208 0.07 -2.82 -9.75
C ARG A 208 1.55 -3.07 -10.00
N HIS A 209 1.89 -3.35 -11.23
CA HIS A 209 3.25 -3.69 -11.62
C HIS A 209 4.11 -2.45 -11.82
N VAL A 210 5.33 -2.47 -11.25
CA VAL A 210 6.38 -1.45 -11.40
C VAL A 210 7.68 -2.17 -11.74
N TYR A 211 8.24 -1.86 -12.90
CA TYR A 211 9.51 -2.44 -13.32
C TYR A 211 10.67 -1.54 -12.93
N ILE A 212 11.62 -2.08 -12.16
CA ILE A 212 12.83 -1.40 -11.70
C ILE A 212 14.00 -1.80 -12.59
N ARG A 213 14.54 -0.85 -13.31
CA ARG A 213 15.67 -1.08 -14.24
C ARG A 213 16.99 -1.17 -13.48
N MET A 214 17.97 -1.83 -14.08
CA MET A 214 19.35 -1.77 -13.57
C MET A 214 19.88 -0.35 -13.71
N PRO A 215 20.44 0.26 -12.64
CA PRO A 215 21.05 1.58 -12.75
C PRO A 215 22.30 1.52 -13.66
N LEU A 216 22.42 2.47 -14.58
CA LEU A 216 23.52 2.53 -15.56
C LEU A 216 24.91 2.67 -14.91
N SER A 217 24.99 3.06 -13.65
CA SER A 217 26.25 3.22 -12.91
C SER A 217 26.89 1.90 -12.43
N LEU A 218 26.26 0.75 -12.71
CA LEU A 218 26.75 -0.59 -12.37
C LEU A 218 27.17 -1.41 -13.60
N ILE A 219 27.18 -0.79 -14.79
CA ILE A 219 27.73 -1.31 -16.03
C ILE A 219 29.00 -0.52 -16.36
#